data_9cb2877ab7d7378b89b2fe66f9406f0e
#
_entry.id   9cb2877ab7d7378b89b2fe66f9406f0e
#
_cell.length_a   1.000
_cell.length_b   1.000
_cell.length_c   1.000
_cell.angle_alpha   90.00
_cell.angle_beta   90.00
_cell.angle_gamma   90.00
#
_symmetry.space_group_name_H-M   'P 1'
#
loop_
_entity.id
_entity.type
_entity.pdbx_description
1 polymer ?
#
loop_
_entity_poly.entity_id
_entity_poly.type
_entity_poly.pdbx_seq_one_letter_code
_entity_poly.pdbx_strand_id
1 'polypeptide(L)'
;MKKIISFILTMIMLLTCTSISVMASDVQSDTADQDEKMTIGVSVYNLNDAEVREFRNYFENYVGMAFEVEFLYSSSISTAEEEISFINELHERNVKGIISFLSSDLEEVLPVCEEYGMYYVRGSGTISDEMYEKVKDNPYFLGTIGTSVETEIDAAANMAEYFVSEDQNNQNHYIIACGGSAIGNEMHRLRTIGILNKLQEAYGLSYEKSVEELVNTQDTEEIETGSDIKITLVPGYPKDHLDEKLADSLNTGDYNVILSVVSASDFIKIIDAYEEENSTDVLLGSIDCFTEDTYEMFNKKG
;
A
#
# COMPACT_ATOMS: atom_id res chain seq x y z
N MET A 1 23.33 26.69 13.99
CA MET A 1 23.47 25.56 13.05
C MET A 1 22.27 25.39 12.10
N LYS A 2 21.02 25.35 12.56
CA LYS A 2 19.85 25.18 11.65
C LYS A 2 19.68 26.26 10.55
N LYS A 3 20.04 27.52 10.83
CA LYS A 3 19.96 28.62 9.84
C LYS A 3 21.06 28.59 8.77
N ILE A 4 22.19 27.97 9.06
CA ILE A 4 23.33 27.84 8.12
C ILE A 4 23.03 26.68 7.13
N ILE A 5 22.42 25.59 7.59
CA ILE A 5 22.03 24.46 6.76
C ILE A 5 20.93 24.86 5.76
N SER A 6 19.96 25.68 6.19
CA SER A 6 18.92 26.21 5.30
C SER A 6 19.50 27.13 4.22
N PHE A 7 20.50 27.93 4.54
CA PHE A 7 21.14 28.81 3.56
C PHE A 7 21.99 28.06 2.54
N ILE A 8 22.66 26.99 2.96
CA ILE A 8 23.45 26.13 2.08
C ILE A 8 22.52 25.34 1.11
N LEU A 9 21.37 24.85 1.58
CA LEU A 9 20.40 24.16 0.72
C LEU A 9 19.80 25.10 -0.34
N THR A 10 19.49 26.33 0.03
CA THR A 10 18.97 27.36 -0.90
C THR A 10 20.03 27.78 -1.91
N MET A 11 21.31 27.82 -1.52
CA MET A 11 22.41 28.17 -2.41
C MET A 11 22.76 27.05 -3.39
N ILE A 12 22.59 25.79 -3.02
CA ILE A 12 22.76 24.64 -3.92
C ILE A 12 21.64 24.60 -4.97
N MET A 13 20.39 24.94 -4.61
CA MET A 13 19.28 25.04 -5.57
C MET A 13 19.47 26.21 -6.57
N LEU A 14 20.11 27.30 -6.16
CA LEU A 14 20.38 28.45 -7.04
C LEU A 14 21.59 28.26 -7.97
N LEU A 15 22.53 27.36 -7.63
CA LEU A 15 23.71 27.08 -8.45
C LEU A 15 23.48 26.06 -9.56
N THR A 16 22.35 25.34 -9.56
CA THR A 16 21.97 24.42 -10.63
C THR A 16 21.19 25.08 -11.77
N CYS A 17 20.84 26.35 -11.65
CA CYS A 17 20.10 27.10 -12.66
C CYS A 17 20.96 28.01 -13.54
N THR A 18 22.31 27.91 -13.50
CA THR A 18 23.15 28.75 -14.37
C THR A 18 23.98 27.90 -15.33
N SER A 19 23.64 28.06 -16.60
CA SER A 19 24.51 27.97 -17.77
C SER A 19 24.70 26.59 -18.42
N ILE A 20 23.79 26.26 -19.32
CA ILE A 20 24.22 25.70 -20.60
C ILE A 20 23.79 26.68 -21.69
N SER A 21 24.67 27.63 -22.00
CA SER A 21 24.59 28.33 -23.27
C SER A 21 25.28 27.48 -24.31
N VAL A 22 24.51 26.68 -25.02
CA VAL A 22 24.99 26.02 -26.24
C VAL A 22 24.89 27.03 -27.38
N MET A 23 26.03 27.27 -28.05
CA MET A 23 26.10 28.07 -29.28
C MET A 23 25.11 27.50 -30.32
N ALA A 24 24.13 28.29 -30.65
CA ALA A 24 23.25 28.03 -31.81
C ALA A 24 24.05 28.29 -33.06
N SER A 25 24.33 27.27 -33.82
CA SER A 25 24.60 27.38 -35.24
C SER A 25 23.27 27.30 -35.99
N ASP A 26 23.02 28.30 -36.81
CA ASP A 26 21.82 28.44 -37.67
C ASP A 26 21.48 27.14 -38.42
N VAL A 27 20.36 26.54 -38.04
CA VAL A 27 19.57 25.69 -38.94
C VAL A 27 18.15 26.19 -38.88
N GLN A 28 17.79 26.94 -39.93
CA GLN A 28 16.40 27.22 -40.25
C GLN A 28 15.67 25.89 -40.42
N SER A 29 14.71 25.58 -39.58
CA SER A 29 13.61 24.67 -39.90
C SER A 29 12.33 25.23 -39.28
N ASP A 30 11.48 25.70 -40.19
CA ASP A 30 10.06 25.88 -39.96
C ASP A 30 9.45 24.57 -39.49
N THR A 31 9.02 24.54 -38.24
CA THR A 31 7.78 23.88 -37.78
C THR A 31 7.52 24.41 -36.39
N ALA A 32 6.39 25.08 -36.21
CA ALA A 32 5.87 25.38 -34.89
C ALA A 32 5.68 24.05 -34.15
N ASP A 33 6.64 23.71 -33.29
CA ASP A 33 6.46 22.68 -32.25
C ASP A 33 5.38 23.24 -31.31
N GLN A 34 4.18 22.73 -31.46
CA GLN A 34 3.21 22.81 -30.37
C GLN A 34 3.90 22.09 -29.21
N ASP A 35 4.09 22.79 -28.11
CA ASP A 35 4.59 22.21 -26.87
C ASP A 35 3.73 21.00 -26.52
N GLU A 36 4.17 19.81 -26.93
CA GLU A 36 3.47 18.57 -26.69
C GLU A 36 3.63 18.27 -25.21
N LYS A 37 2.53 18.41 -24.49
CA LYS A 37 2.50 18.21 -23.05
C LYS A 37 2.99 16.82 -22.72
N MET A 38 3.94 16.68 -21.78
CA MET A 38 4.45 15.37 -21.36
C MET A 38 3.31 14.53 -20.81
N THR A 39 3.18 13.30 -21.27
CA THR A 39 2.17 12.35 -20.77
C THR A 39 2.82 11.25 -19.95
N ILE A 40 2.24 10.94 -18.78
CA ILE A 40 2.65 9.88 -17.88
C ILE A 40 1.47 8.92 -17.67
N GLY A 41 1.73 7.61 -17.79
CA GLY A 41 0.76 6.57 -17.46
C GLY A 41 0.64 6.39 -15.95
N VAL A 42 -0.54 6.01 -15.47
CA VAL A 42 -0.78 5.67 -14.05
C VAL A 42 -1.57 4.38 -13.98
N SER A 43 -0.93 3.30 -13.53
CA SER A 43 -1.59 2.01 -13.30
C SER A 43 -2.20 1.97 -11.90
N VAL A 44 -3.49 1.60 -11.81
CA VAL A 44 -4.22 1.58 -10.54
C VAL A 44 -5.02 0.29 -10.37
N TYR A 45 -5.13 -0.17 -9.11
CA TYR A 45 -5.89 -1.36 -8.75
C TYR A 45 -7.41 -1.11 -8.70
N ASN A 46 -7.82 0.11 -8.38
CA ASN A 46 -9.23 0.49 -8.33
C ASN A 46 -9.39 2.01 -8.43
N LEU A 47 -9.97 2.51 -9.52
CA LEU A 47 -10.21 3.94 -9.73
C LEU A 47 -11.15 4.59 -8.71
N ASN A 48 -11.99 3.80 -8.04
CA ASN A 48 -12.96 4.27 -7.06
C ASN A 48 -12.44 4.21 -5.62
N ASP A 49 -11.25 3.67 -5.42
CA ASP A 49 -10.60 3.64 -4.13
C ASP A 49 -10.31 5.05 -3.62
N ALA A 50 -10.45 5.27 -2.31
CA ALA A 50 -10.29 6.59 -1.70
C ALA A 50 -8.86 7.11 -1.86
N GLU A 51 -7.86 6.27 -1.63
CA GLU A 51 -6.45 6.60 -1.76
C GLU A 51 -6.10 6.95 -3.21
N VAL A 52 -6.55 6.13 -4.18
CA VAL A 52 -6.32 6.38 -5.61
C VAL A 52 -6.96 7.69 -6.06
N ARG A 53 -8.16 8.03 -5.56
CA ARG A 53 -8.80 9.32 -5.85
C ARG A 53 -8.01 10.51 -5.32
N GLU A 54 -7.42 10.39 -4.12
CA GLU A 54 -6.60 11.46 -3.54
C GLU A 54 -5.28 11.63 -4.32
N PHE A 55 -4.60 10.55 -4.71
CA PHE A 55 -3.44 10.63 -5.60
C PHE A 55 -3.79 11.28 -6.93
N ARG A 56 -4.91 10.87 -7.54
CA ARG A 56 -5.38 11.45 -8.79
C ARG A 56 -5.64 12.94 -8.65
N ASN A 57 -6.33 13.36 -7.59
CA ASN A 57 -6.60 14.76 -7.29
C ASN A 57 -5.30 15.56 -7.14
N TYR A 58 -4.32 15.01 -6.45
CA TYR A 58 -3.01 15.63 -6.28
C TYR A 58 -2.25 15.73 -7.61
N PHE A 59 -2.21 14.67 -8.40
CA PHE A 59 -1.52 14.67 -9.68
C PHE A 59 -2.14 15.66 -10.67
N GLU A 60 -3.47 15.67 -10.80
CA GLU A 60 -4.15 16.55 -11.76
C GLU A 60 -4.08 18.03 -11.34
N ASN A 61 -4.29 18.34 -10.07
CA ASN A 61 -4.43 19.72 -9.60
C ASN A 61 -3.12 20.38 -9.13
N TYR A 62 -2.08 19.61 -8.81
CA TYR A 62 -0.80 20.15 -8.36
C TYR A 62 0.34 19.79 -9.30
N VAL A 63 0.57 18.51 -9.54
CA VAL A 63 1.72 18.06 -10.36
C VAL A 63 1.51 18.43 -11.82
N GLY A 64 0.34 18.13 -12.39
CA GLY A 64 0.01 18.43 -13.78
C GLY A 64 0.07 19.92 -14.12
N MET A 65 -0.33 20.77 -13.15
CA MET A 65 -0.26 22.23 -13.32
C MET A 65 1.17 22.78 -13.15
N ALA A 66 1.95 22.21 -12.20
CA ALA A 66 3.29 22.70 -11.90
C ALA A 66 4.33 22.32 -12.96
N PHE A 67 4.15 21.18 -13.64
CA PHE A 67 5.12 20.59 -14.56
C PHE A 67 4.60 20.44 -15.99
N GLU A 68 3.41 20.96 -16.28
CA GLU A 68 2.76 20.83 -17.60
C GLU A 68 2.64 19.38 -18.08
N VAL A 69 2.32 18.47 -17.14
CA VAL A 69 2.19 17.03 -17.38
C VAL A 69 0.72 16.63 -17.45
N GLU A 70 0.40 15.69 -18.31
CA GLU A 70 -0.91 15.02 -18.39
C GLU A 70 -0.79 13.57 -17.89
N PHE A 71 -1.80 13.10 -17.17
CA PHE A 71 -1.84 11.74 -16.64
C PHE A 71 -2.91 10.90 -17.34
N LEU A 72 -2.51 9.70 -17.78
CA LEU A 72 -3.41 8.69 -18.34
C LEU A 72 -3.56 7.55 -17.34
N TYR A 73 -4.77 7.37 -16.85
CA TYR A 73 -5.07 6.32 -15.86
C TYR A 73 -5.54 5.05 -16.56
N SER A 74 -5.11 3.90 -16.05
CA SER A 74 -5.64 2.60 -16.44
C SER A 74 -7.10 2.44 -15.97
N SER A 75 -7.80 1.43 -16.52
CA SER A 75 -8.91 0.79 -15.80
C SER A 75 -8.37 0.11 -14.52
N SER A 76 -9.27 -0.42 -13.68
CA SER A 76 -8.84 -1.24 -12.54
C SER A 76 -8.09 -2.48 -13.01
N ILE A 77 -6.87 -2.67 -12.53
CA ILE A 77 -5.94 -3.75 -12.90
C ILE A 77 -5.74 -4.68 -11.70
N SER A 78 -5.70 -5.98 -11.94
CA SER A 78 -5.55 -7.00 -10.89
C SER A 78 -4.37 -7.93 -11.14
N THR A 79 -3.81 -7.96 -12.33
CA THR A 79 -2.74 -8.88 -12.73
C THR A 79 -1.61 -8.17 -13.48
N ALA A 80 -0.42 -8.78 -13.50
CA ALA A 80 0.71 -8.27 -14.29
C ALA A 80 0.39 -8.26 -15.80
N GLU A 81 -0.36 -9.24 -16.30
CA GLU A 81 -0.76 -9.31 -17.71
C GLU A 81 -1.66 -8.12 -18.11
N GLU A 82 -2.60 -7.72 -17.24
CA GLU A 82 -3.44 -6.53 -17.47
C GLU A 82 -2.60 -5.25 -17.42
N GLU A 83 -1.59 -5.15 -16.54
CA GLU A 83 -0.68 -4.02 -16.50
C GLU A 83 0.19 -3.96 -17.76
N ILE A 84 0.72 -5.08 -18.23
CA ILE A 84 1.45 -5.18 -19.50
C ILE A 84 0.57 -4.73 -20.66
N SER A 85 -0.70 -5.11 -20.67
CA SER A 85 -1.64 -4.63 -21.69
C SER A 85 -1.77 -3.11 -21.70
N PHE A 86 -1.86 -2.49 -20.52
CA PHE A 86 -1.89 -1.03 -20.41
C PHE A 86 -0.56 -0.37 -20.82
N ILE A 87 0.58 -0.97 -20.50
CA ILE A 87 1.90 -0.52 -20.96
C ILE A 87 1.98 -0.53 -22.49
N ASN A 88 1.42 -1.55 -23.15
CA ASN A 88 1.33 -1.62 -24.61
C ASN A 88 0.49 -0.44 -25.17
N GLU A 89 -0.65 -0.12 -24.57
CA GLU A 89 -1.47 1.03 -24.96
C GLU A 89 -0.73 2.36 -24.79
N LEU A 90 0.02 2.52 -23.71
CA LEU A 90 0.87 3.69 -23.45
C LEU A 90 1.99 3.82 -24.49
N HIS A 91 2.60 2.70 -24.88
CA HIS A 91 3.63 2.67 -25.91
C HIS A 91 3.08 3.14 -27.28
N GLU A 92 1.89 2.67 -27.67
CA GLU A 92 1.22 3.11 -28.90
C GLU A 92 0.94 4.62 -28.92
N ARG A 93 0.77 5.23 -27.76
CA ARG A 93 0.59 6.68 -27.56
C ARG A 93 1.89 7.44 -27.36
N ASN A 94 3.04 6.77 -27.53
CA ASN A 94 4.38 7.34 -27.36
C ASN A 94 4.68 7.84 -25.92
N VAL A 95 3.97 7.36 -24.91
CA VAL A 95 4.24 7.64 -23.50
C VAL A 95 5.57 7.01 -23.08
N LYS A 96 6.37 7.71 -22.26
CA LYS A 96 7.71 7.29 -21.86
C LYS A 96 7.89 7.04 -20.37
N GLY A 97 6.85 7.19 -19.58
CA GLY A 97 6.90 6.96 -18.15
C GLY A 97 5.59 6.47 -17.59
N ILE A 98 5.67 5.59 -16.59
CA ILE A 98 4.52 5.04 -15.89
C ILE A 98 4.76 5.05 -14.37
N ILE A 99 3.73 5.44 -13.64
CA ILE A 99 3.64 5.32 -12.18
C ILE A 99 2.66 4.19 -11.87
N SER A 100 3.11 3.15 -11.19
CA SER A 100 2.27 2.01 -10.86
C SER A 100 1.93 1.96 -9.38
N PHE A 101 0.64 1.86 -9.06
CA PHE A 101 0.10 1.60 -7.72
C PHE A 101 -0.31 0.14 -7.54
N LEU A 102 0.35 -0.76 -8.26
CA LEU A 102 0.05 -2.19 -8.27
C LEU A 102 1.12 -2.99 -7.54
N SER A 103 0.74 -4.18 -7.08
CA SER A 103 1.66 -5.19 -6.56
C SER A 103 2.07 -6.23 -7.61
N SER A 104 2.04 -5.85 -8.91
CA SER A 104 2.44 -6.73 -10.02
C SER A 104 3.85 -7.25 -9.86
N ASP A 105 4.11 -8.44 -10.40
CA ASP A 105 5.44 -9.02 -10.46
C ASP A 105 6.34 -8.15 -11.37
N LEU A 106 7.38 -7.57 -10.78
CA LEU A 106 8.32 -6.70 -11.49
C LEU A 106 9.19 -7.47 -12.48
N GLU A 107 9.41 -8.77 -12.27
CA GLU A 107 10.16 -9.61 -13.22
C GLU A 107 9.37 -9.82 -14.52
N GLU A 108 8.04 -9.71 -14.49
CA GLU A 108 7.21 -9.79 -15.70
C GLU A 108 7.05 -8.42 -16.40
N VAL A 109 6.86 -7.36 -15.63
CA VAL A 109 6.51 -6.03 -16.15
C VAL A 109 7.73 -5.26 -16.68
N LEU A 110 8.85 -5.27 -15.95
CA LEU A 110 10.02 -4.45 -16.29
C LEU A 110 10.70 -4.82 -17.62
N PRO A 111 10.76 -6.08 -18.06
CA PRO A 111 11.29 -6.40 -19.38
C PRO A 111 10.51 -5.73 -20.53
N VAL A 112 9.20 -5.58 -20.39
CA VAL A 112 8.35 -4.89 -21.38
C VAL A 112 8.62 -3.38 -21.36
N CYS A 113 8.79 -2.80 -20.18
CA CYS A 113 9.17 -1.40 -20.06
C CYS A 113 10.55 -1.12 -20.67
N GLU A 114 11.52 -2.01 -20.48
CA GLU A 114 12.84 -1.93 -21.09
C GLU A 114 12.79 -2.03 -22.62
N GLU A 115 12.01 -2.96 -23.17
CA GLU A 115 11.81 -3.11 -24.62
C GLU A 115 11.28 -1.82 -25.24
N TYR A 116 10.37 -1.11 -24.57
CA TYR A 116 9.75 0.12 -25.05
C TYR A 116 10.51 1.40 -24.69
N GLY A 117 11.57 1.29 -23.90
CA GLY A 117 12.29 2.45 -23.37
C GLY A 117 11.39 3.32 -22.49
N MET A 118 10.52 2.71 -21.70
CA MET A 118 9.57 3.34 -20.81
C MET A 118 10.04 3.26 -19.37
N TYR A 119 10.16 4.41 -18.72
CA TYR A 119 10.53 4.46 -17.30
C TYR A 119 9.37 4.01 -16.42
N TYR A 120 9.68 3.17 -15.44
CA TYR A 120 8.72 2.61 -14.48
C TYR A 120 9.10 2.99 -13.05
N VAL A 121 8.12 3.47 -12.30
CA VAL A 121 8.24 3.66 -10.85
C VAL A 121 7.05 3.01 -10.15
N ARG A 122 7.30 2.27 -9.07
CA ARG A 122 6.24 1.83 -8.17
C ARG A 122 5.91 2.98 -7.23
N GLY A 123 4.73 3.56 -7.36
CA GLY A 123 4.30 4.76 -6.63
C GLY A 123 3.83 4.49 -5.19
N SER A 124 3.60 3.22 -4.85
CA SER A 124 3.18 2.78 -3.51
C SER A 124 3.57 1.33 -3.28
N GLY A 125 3.81 0.97 -2.03
CA GLY A 125 4.07 -0.38 -1.59
C GLY A 125 5.54 -0.74 -1.43
N THR A 126 5.76 -1.85 -0.76
CA THR A 126 7.08 -2.40 -0.43
C THR A 126 7.43 -3.53 -1.39
N ILE A 127 8.67 -3.64 -1.78
CA ILE A 127 9.24 -4.81 -2.47
C ILE A 127 10.21 -5.51 -1.53
N SER A 128 10.31 -6.83 -1.65
CA SER A 128 11.29 -7.60 -0.87
C SER A 128 12.72 -7.30 -1.34
N ASP A 129 13.70 -7.50 -0.47
CA ASP A 129 15.11 -7.36 -0.81
C ASP A 129 15.48 -8.31 -1.96
N GLU A 130 14.91 -9.51 -1.98
CA GLU A 130 15.12 -10.48 -3.07
C GLU A 130 14.63 -9.92 -4.41
N MET A 131 13.43 -9.35 -4.46
CA MET A 131 12.90 -8.72 -5.68
C MET A 131 13.74 -7.52 -6.08
N TYR A 132 14.13 -6.67 -5.12
CA TYR A 132 14.99 -5.51 -5.40
C TYR A 132 16.32 -5.93 -6.04
N GLU A 133 16.99 -6.94 -5.51
CA GLU A 133 18.24 -7.46 -6.06
C GLU A 133 18.11 -7.98 -7.51
N LYS A 134 16.93 -8.49 -7.88
CA LYS A 134 16.66 -8.95 -9.25
C LYS A 134 16.46 -7.82 -10.25
N VAL A 135 15.86 -6.69 -9.80
CA VAL A 135 15.40 -5.64 -10.71
C VAL A 135 16.21 -4.34 -10.66
N LYS A 136 17.07 -4.15 -9.66
CA LYS A 136 17.83 -2.90 -9.41
C LYS A 136 18.71 -2.45 -10.58
N ASP A 137 19.17 -3.37 -11.40
CA ASP A 137 20.07 -3.10 -12.53
C ASP A 137 19.30 -2.79 -13.84
N ASN A 138 17.95 -2.86 -13.83
CA ASN A 138 17.14 -2.50 -14.99
C ASN A 138 17.17 -0.96 -15.17
N PRO A 139 17.66 -0.45 -16.33
CA PRO A 139 17.87 0.98 -16.53
C PRO A 139 16.58 1.82 -16.59
N TYR A 140 15.45 1.16 -16.75
CA TYR A 140 14.13 1.82 -16.79
C TYR A 140 13.36 1.70 -15.47
N PHE A 141 13.86 0.96 -14.49
CA PHE A 141 13.29 0.92 -13.16
C PHE A 141 13.82 2.06 -12.31
N LEU A 142 12.97 3.04 -12.01
CA LEU A 142 13.35 4.21 -11.21
C LEU A 142 13.31 3.93 -9.70
N GLY A 143 12.76 2.79 -9.29
CA GLY A 143 12.63 2.40 -7.89
C GLY A 143 11.19 2.34 -7.41
N THR A 144 11.04 2.29 -6.10
CA THR A 144 9.75 2.27 -5.41
C THR A 144 9.66 3.40 -4.39
N ILE A 145 8.46 3.93 -4.22
CA ILE A 145 8.13 4.86 -3.13
C ILE A 145 7.30 4.05 -2.13
N GLY A 146 7.82 3.90 -0.92
CA GLY A 146 7.17 3.11 0.12
C GLY A 146 8.03 2.98 1.35
N THR A 147 7.55 2.18 2.28
CA THR A 147 8.22 1.85 3.54
C THR A 147 9.18 0.68 3.35
N SER A 148 10.15 0.55 4.25
CA SER A 148 11.01 -0.64 4.28
C SER A 148 10.29 -1.85 4.87
N VAL A 149 10.82 -3.05 4.61
CA VAL A 149 10.35 -4.30 5.23
C VAL A 149 10.27 -4.17 6.75
N GLU A 150 11.33 -3.65 7.39
CA GLU A 150 11.38 -3.44 8.85
C GLU A 150 10.29 -2.48 9.32
N THR A 151 10.05 -1.38 8.61
CA THR A 151 9.05 -0.38 8.98
C THR A 151 7.63 -0.95 8.95
N GLU A 152 7.29 -1.80 7.98
CA GLU A 152 5.98 -2.44 7.89
C GLU A 152 5.75 -3.42 9.04
N ILE A 153 6.77 -4.25 9.34
CA ILE A 153 6.72 -5.19 10.47
C ILE A 153 6.59 -4.43 11.79
N ASP A 154 7.41 -3.40 12.01
CA ASP A 154 7.43 -2.63 13.24
C ASP A 154 6.14 -1.84 13.46
N ALA A 155 5.57 -1.23 12.42
CA ALA A 155 4.31 -0.50 12.51
C ALA A 155 3.18 -1.44 12.99
N ALA A 156 3.09 -2.62 12.42
CA ALA A 156 2.09 -3.61 12.77
C ALA A 156 2.32 -4.22 14.15
N ALA A 157 3.58 -4.50 14.52
CA ALA A 157 3.95 -4.95 15.85
C ALA A 157 3.61 -3.90 16.92
N ASN A 158 3.88 -2.62 16.67
CA ASN A 158 3.54 -1.54 17.58
C ASN A 158 2.03 -1.38 17.77
N MET A 159 1.24 -1.55 16.70
CA MET A 159 -0.22 -1.59 16.81
C MET A 159 -0.66 -2.75 17.73
N ALA A 160 -0.18 -3.96 17.50
CA ALA A 160 -0.50 -5.11 18.36
C ALA A 160 -0.05 -4.89 19.82
N GLU A 161 1.15 -4.32 20.04
CA GLU A 161 1.67 -4.00 21.36
C GLU A 161 0.76 -3.06 22.15
N TYR A 162 0.17 -2.06 21.49
CA TYR A 162 -0.80 -1.17 22.13
C TYR A 162 -1.96 -1.96 22.74
N PHE A 163 -2.61 -2.84 21.98
CA PHE A 163 -3.74 -3.64 22.48
C PHE A 163 -3.33 -4.66 23.55
N VAL A 164 -2.14 -5.23 23.43
CA VAL A 164 -1.58 -6.12 24.48
C VAL A 164 -1.31 -5.34 25.76
N SER A 165 -0.76 -4.13 25.69
CA SER A 165 -0.43 -3.31 26.86
C SER A 165 -1.67 -2.88 27.65
N GLU A 166 -2.81 -2.72 26.98
CA GLU A 166 -4.09 -2.41 27.60
C GLU A 166 -4.81 -3.66 28.16
N ASP A 167 -4.39 -4.86 27.77
CA ASP A 167 -4.98 -6.13 28.19
C ASP A 167 -4.40 -6.63 29.53
N GLN A 168 -4.81 -6.02 30.62
CA GLN A 168 -4.29 -6.32 31.97
C GLN A 168 -4.51 -7.76 32.47
N ASN A 169 -5.43 -8.50 31.86
CA ASN A 169 -5.86 -9.81 32.33
C ASN A 169 -5.71 -10.93 31.28
N ASN A 170 -5.08 -10.66 30.15
CA ASN A 170 -4.98 -11.59 29.02
C ASN A 170 -6.36 -12.10 28.56
N GLN A 171 -7.31 -11.19 28.38
CA GLN A 171 -8.69 -11.51 28.01
C GLN A 171 -9.01 -11.13 26.55
N ASN A 172 -8.06 -10.52 25.85
CA ASN A 172 -8.24 -10.18 24.46
C ASN A 172 -8.15 -11.41 23.56
N HIS A 173 -9.13 -11.51 22.66
CA HIS A 173 -9.16 -12.47 21.57
C HIS A 173 -9.20 -11.71 20.26
N TYR A 174 -8.41 -12.12 19.28
CA TYR A 174 -8.06 -11.32 18.13
C TYR A 174 -8.61 -11.87 16.83
N ILE A 175 -9.20 -11.00 16.01
CA ILE A 175 -9.36 -11.24 14.59
C ILE A 175 -8.29 -10.41 13.86
N ILE A 176 -7.55 -11.02 12.95
CA ILE A 176 -6.56 -10.34 12.11
C ILE A 176 -7.09 -10.32 10.68
N ALA A 177 -7.46 -9.13 10.19
CA ALA A 177 -7.82 -8.92 8.79
C ALA A 177 -6.54 -8.80 7.95
N CYS A 178 -6.14 -9.91 7.30
CA CYS A 178 -4.83 -10.08 6.67
C CYS A 178 -4.75 -9.48 5.25
N GLY A 179 -5.86 -9.00 4.69
CA GLY A 179 -5.89 -8.45 3.33
C GLY A 179 -5.35 -9.42 2.28
N GLY A 180 -4.53 -8.93 1.37
CA GLY A 180 -3.92 -9.71 0.29
C GLY A 180 -2.63 -10.45 0.65
N SER A 181 -2.37 -10.73 1.93
CA SER A 181 -1.15 -11.42 2.38
C SER A 181 -0.90 -12.72 1.60
N ALA A 182 -1.90 -13.58 1.51
CA ALA A 182 -1.81 -14.89 0.85
C ALA A 182 -1.77 -14.85 -0.70
N ILE A 183 -2.01 -13.69 -1.30
CA ILE A 183 -2.04 -13.52 -2.76
C ILE A 183 -0.95 -12.58 -3.29
N GLY A 184 0.13 -12.42 -2.52
CA GLY A 184 1.34 -11.73 -2.95
C GLY A 184 1.41 -10.24 -2.63
N ASN A 185 0.49 -9.68 -1.83
CA ASN A 185 0.69 -8.33 -1.32
C ASN A 185 1.71 -8.35 -0.18
N GLU A 186 2.96 -7.98 -0.52
CA GLU A 186 4.08 -8.05 0.43
C GLU A 186 3.87 -7.14 1.65
N MET A 187 3.33 -5.94 1.46
CA MET A 187 3.06 -5.02 2.57
C MET A 187 2.08 -5.64 3.59
N HIS A 188 0.98 -6.23 3.11
CA HIS A 188 0.02 -6.91 3.99
C HIS A 188 0.63 -8.14 4.66
N ARG A 189 1.49 -8.89 3.95
CA ARG A 189 2.22 -10.02 4.49
C ARG A 189 3.12 -9.61 5.65
N LEU A 190 3.93 -8.57 5.47
CA LEU A 190 4.84 -8.05 6.48
C LEU A 190 4.11 -7.51 7.70
N ARG A 191 3.02 -6.79 7.52
CA ARG A 191 2.16 -6.32 8.60
C ARG A 191 1.55 -7.47 9.39
N THR A 192 1.04 -8.50 8.71
CA THR A 192 0.51 -9.70 9.37
C THR A 192 1.58 -10.44 10.17
N ILE A 193 2.82 -10.55 9.64
CA ILE A 193 3.98 -11.08 10.36
C ILE A 193 4.24 -10.26 11.63
N GLY A 194 4.25 -8.95 11.55
CA GLY A 194 4.47 -8.05 12.69
C GLY A 194 3.47 -8.28 13.81
N ILE A 195 2.17 -8.36 13.49
CA ILE A 195 1.10 -8.63 14.44
C ILE A 195 1.32 -10.01 15.11
N LEU A 196 1.46 -11.06 14.29
CA LEU A 196 1.58 -12.44 14.81
C LEU A 196 2.80 -12.63 15.71
N ASN A 197 3.96 -12.12 15.32
CA ASN A 197 5.17 -12.17 16.11
C ASN A 197 5.01 -11.44 17.45
N LYS A 198 4.38 -10.25 17.45
CA LYS A 198 4.16 -9.49 18.67
C LYS A 198 3.19 -10.19 19.62
N LEU A 199 2.08 -10.73 19.13
CA LEU A 199 1.14 -11.49 19.94
C LEU A 199 1.80 -12.76 20.52
N GLN A 200 2.59 -13.46 19.68
CA GLN A 200 3.35 -14.63 20.12
C GLN A 200 4.31 -14.31 21.26
N GLU A 201 5.10 -13.23 21.09
CA GLU A 201 6.07 -12.79 22.12
C GLU A 201 5.36 -12.37 23.41
N ALA A 202 4.36 -11.52 23.31
CA ALA A 202 3.72 -10.87 24.45
C ALA A 202 2.94 -11.84 25.33
N TYR A 203 2.21 -12.77 24.71
CA TYR A 203 1.43 -13.77 25.45
C TYR A 203 2.14 -15.12 25.63
N GLY A 204 3.36 -15.28 25.09
CA GLY A 204 4.11 -16.55 25.13
C GLY A 204 3.42 -17.67 24.37
N LEU A 205 2.79 -17.36 23.22
CA LEU A 205 2.02 -18.32 22.43
C LEU A 205 2.94 -19.32 21.70
N SER A 206 2.38 -20.50 21.41
CA SER A 206 3.05 -21.53 20.62
C SER A 206 2.16 -21.94 19.45
N TYR A 207 2.38 -21.33 18.29
CA TYR A 207 1.63 -21.67 17.07
C TYR A 207 2.02 -23.07 16.57
N GLU A 208 1.04 -23.85 16.12
CA GLU A 208 1.30 -25.14 15.47
C GLU A 208 2.00 -24.99 14.12
N LYS A 209 1.61 -23.94 13.36
CA LYS A 209 2.24 -23.56 12.10
C LYS A 209 3.26 -22.43 12.33
N SER A 210 4.26 -22.34 11.47
CA SER A 210 5.14 -21.17 11.46
C SER A 210 4.40 -19.90 11.02
N VAL A 211 4.86 -18.72 11.43
CA VAL A 211 4.27 -17.43 11.00
C VAL A 211 4.29 -17.31 9.47
N GLU A 212 5.34 -17.81 8.82
CA GLU A 212 5.46 -17.85 7.36
C GLU A 212 4.39 -18.71 6.68
N GLU A 213 3.96 -19.79 7.33
CA GLU A 213 2.84 -20.61 6.83
C GLU A 213 1.49 -19.93 7.07
N LEU A 214 1.31 -19.32 8.25
CA LEU A 214 0.08 -18.63 8.64
C LEU A 214 -0.25 -17.45 7.71
N VAL A 215 0.73 -16.65 7.32
CA VAL A 215 0.49 -15.48 6.45
C VAL A 215 0.11 -15.86 5.01
N ASN A 216 0.27 -17.13 4.63
CA ASN A 216 -0.14 -17.68 3.34
C ASN A 216 -1.52 -18.34 3.36
N THR A 217 -2.25 -18.26 4.48
CA THR A 217 -3.59 -18.82 4.62
C THR A 217 -4.58 -18.10 3.68
N GLN A 218 -5.35 -18.87 2.91
CA GLN A 218 -6.31 -18.34 1.92
C GLN A 218 -7.75 -18.35 2.41
N ASP A 219 -8.03 -19.13 3.44
CA ASP A 219 -9.34 -19.24 4.06
C ASP A 219 -9.30 -18.67 5.49
N THR A 220 -10.47 -18.35 6.05
CA THR A 220 -10.57 -17.99 7.46
C THR A 220 -10.08 -19.14 8.33
N GLU A 221 -9.12 -18.87 9.21
CA GLU A 221 -8.46 -19.91 10.01
C GLU A 221 -8.28 -19.43 11.46
N GLU A 222 -8.81 -20.21 12.42
CA GLU A 222 -8.47 -20.05 13.83
C GLU A 222 -7.13 -20.74 14.11
N ILE A 223 -6.19 -20.01 14.71
CA ILE A 223 -4.83 -20.49 14.98
C ILE A 223 -4.82 -21.25 16.31
N GLU A 224 -4.22 -22.45 16.29
CA GLU A 224 -3.86 -23.16 17.51
C GLU A 224 -2.71 -22.42 18.21
N THR A 225 -3.02 -21.75 19.33
CA THR A 225 -2.08 -20.87 20.06
C THR A 225 -1.37 -21.55 21.23
N GLY A 226 -1.84 -22.73 21.64
CA GLY A 226 -1.38 -23.41 22.85
C GLY A 226 -1.79 -22.70 24.16
N SER A 227 -2.74 -21.78 24.09
CA SER A 227 -3.25 -21.01 25.24
C SER A 227 -4.76 -20.74 25.09
N ASP A 228 -5.36 -20.04 26.07
CA ASP A 228 -6.76 -19.61 26.01
C ASP A 228 -6.96 -18.38 25.08
N ILE A 229 -5.90 -17.72 24.64
CA ILE A 229 -5.96 -16.61 23.70
C ILE A 229 -6.35 -17.14 22.31
N LYS A 230 -7.46 -16.66 21.77
CA LYS A 230 -7.92 -17.01 20.43
C LYS A 230 -7.41 -16.00 19.42
N ILE A 231 -6.96 -16.49 18.27
CA ILE A 231 -6.56 -15.67 17.12
C ILE A 231 -7.16 -16.29 15.88
N THR A 232 -7.91 -15.49 15.09
CA THR A 232 -8.43 -15.92 13.79
C THR A 232 -7.87 -15.03 12.70
N LEU A 233 -7.33 -15.63 11.65
CA LEU A 233 -6.90 -14.96 10.42
C LEU A 233 -8.07 -14.89 9.45
N VAL A 234 -8.32 -13.69 8.91
CA VAL A 234 -9.36 -13.46 7.92
C VAL A 234 -8.72 -12.82 6.68
N PRO A 235 -8.36 -13.60 5.66
CA PRO A 235 -7.76 -13.10 4.43
C PRO A 235 -8.80 -12.55 3.46
N GLY A 236 -8.34 -11.66 2.56
CA GLY A 236 -9.12 -11.12 1.45
C GLY A 236 -9.33 -9.61 1.54
N TYR A 237 -9.91 -9.07 0.49
CA TYR A 237 -10.34 -7.68 0.36
C TYR A 237 -11.86 -7.58 0.42
N PRO A 238 -12.45 -6.35 0.48
CA PRO A 238 -13.91 -6.19 0.43
C PRO A 238 -14.58 -6.90 -0.74
N LYS A 239 -13.95 -6.91 -1.93
CA LYS A 239 -14.42 -7.65 -3.11
C LYS A 239 -14.45 -9.18 -2.92
N ASP A 240 -13.72 -9.69 -1.94
CA ASP A 240 -13.59 -11.12 -1.62
C ASP A 240 -14.47 -11.49 -0.40
N HIS A 241 -15.50 -10.70 -0.13
CA HIS A 241 -16.43 -10.85 1.00
C HIS A 241 -15.73 -10.79 2.38
N LEU A 242 -14.71 -9.94 2.53
CA LEU A 242 -14.01 -9.73 3.80
C LEU A 242 -14.99 -9.33 4.92
N ASP A 243 -15.95 -8.48 4.61
CA ASP A 243 -16.99 -8.03 5.51
C ASP A 243 -17.84 -9.19 6.06
N GLU A 244 -18.33 -10.09 5.18
CA GLU A 244 -19.10 -11.26 5.58
C GLU A 244 -18.25 -12.20 6.45
N LYS A 245 -16.99 -12.45 6.09
CA LYS A 245 -16.07 -13.30 6.85
C LYS A 245 -15.77 -12.73 8.25
N LEU A 246 -15.61 -11.40 8.35
CA LEU A 246 -15.42 -10.72 9.65
C LEU A 246 -16.67 -10.83 10.52
N ALA A 247 -17.86 -10.60 9.95
CA ALA A 247 -19.12 -10.75 10.65
C ALA A 247 -19.32 -12.18 11.16
N ASP A 248 -19.06 -13.17 10.33
CA ASP A 248 -19.13 -14.59 10.71
C ASP A 248 -18.16 -14.92 11.84
N SER A 249 -16.92 -14.41 11.78
CA SER A 249 -15.91 -14.63 12.83
C SER A 249 -16.33 -14.00 14.15
N LEU A 250 -16.83 -12.77 14.15
CA LEU A 250 -17.35 -12.10 15.34
C LEU A 250 -18.51 -12.89 15.96
N ASN A 251 -19.44 -13.40 15.15
CA ASN A 251 -20.64 -14.12 15.62
C ASN A 251 -20.34 -15.55 16.13
N THR A 252 -19.23 -16.15 15.74
CA THR A 252 -18.89 -17.54 16.11
C THR A 252 -17.92 -17.65 17.27
N GLY A 253 -17.23 -16.57 17.65
CA GLY A 253 -16.23 -16.56 18.70
C GLY A 253 -16.42 -15.43 19.69
N ASP A 254 -15.66 -15.48 20.79
CA ASP A 254 -15.65 -14.44 21.83
C ASP A 254 -14.56 -13.39 21.51
N TYR A 255 -14.48 -12.92 20.26
CA TYR A 255 -13.48 -11.95 19.83
C TYR A 255 -13.89 -10.53 20.21
N ASN A 256 -12.96 -9.77 20.75
CA ASN A 256 -13.16 -8.39 21.16
C ASN A 256 -12.13 -7.41 20.59
N VAL A 257 -11.17 -7.88 19.78
CA VAL A 257 -10.17 -7.05 19.12
C VAL A 257 -10.07 -7.41 17.64
N ILE A 258 -10.13 -6.43 16.77
CA ILE A 258 -9.82 -6.57 15.34
C ILE A 258 -8.54 -5.79 15.06
N LEU A 259 -7.52 -6.46 14.53
CA LEU A 259 -6.30 -5.84 14.00
C LEU A 259 -6.29 -5.95 12.49
N SER A 260 -6.28 -4.82 11.80
CA SER A 260 -6.41 -4.81 10.35
C SER A 260 -5.16 -4.29 9.66
N VAL A 261 -4.72 -5.02 8.64
CA VAL A 261 -3.68 -4.59 7.71
C VAL A 261 -4.25 -3.89 6.47
N VAL A 262 -5.59 -3.83 6.36
CA VAL A 262 -6.34 -3.08 5.33
C VAL A 262 -7.14 -1.96 5.96
N SER A 263 -7.69 -1.06 5.14
CA SER A 263 -8.47 0.07 5.64
C SER A 263 -9.66 -0.38 6.50
N ALA A 264 -9.76 0.20 7.69
CA ALA A 264 -10.86 -0.07 8.61
C ALA A 264 -12.20 0.46 8.11
N SER A 265 -12.22 1.45 7.21
CA SER A 265 -13.45 2.05 6.67
C SER A 265 -14.38 1.02 6.02
N ASP A 266 -13.81 -0.07 5.53
CA ASP A 266 -14.55 -1.09 4.79
C ASP A 266 -15.47 -1.95 5.67
N PHE A 267 -15.19 -2.06 6.97
CA PHE A 267 -15.94 -2.94 7.88
C PHE A 267 -16.41 -2.30 9.20
N ILE A 268 -16.28 -0.98 9.34
CA ILE A 268 -16.79 -0.24 10.51
C ILE A 268 -18.28 -0.51 10.76
N LYS A 269 -19.09 -0.52 9.69
CA LYS A 269 -20.54 -0.75 9.78
C LYS A 269 -20.88 -2.11 10.36
N ILE A 270 -20.03 -3.10 10.13
CA ILE A 270 -20.21 -4.46 10.65
C ILE A 270 -19.95 -4.47 12.13
N ILE A 271 -18.87 -3.80 12.56
CA ILE A 271 -18.53 -3.64 13.97
C ILE A 271 -19.66 -2.91 14.71
N ASP A 272 -20.14 -1.78 14.18
CA ASP A 272 -21.24 -1.03 14.78
C ASP A 272 -22.51 -1.87 14.93
N ALA A 273 -22.87 -2.65 13.89
CA ALA A 273 -24.03 -3.54 13.94
C ALA A 273 -23.87 -4.66 14.98
N TYR A 274 -22.68 -5.27 15.05
CA TYR A 274 -22.36 -6.31 16.02
C TYR A 274 -22.41 -5.79 17.45
N GLU A 275 -21.82 -4.62 17.72
CA GLU A 275 -21.83 -3.97 19.04
C GLU A 275 -23.24 -3.63 19.50
N GLU A 276 -24.09 -3.11 18.58
CA GLU A 276 -25.48 -2.79 18.87
C GLU A 276 -26.30 -4.04 19.24
N GLU A 277 -26.12 -5.13 18.50
CA GLU A 277 -26.84 -6.38 18.73
C GLU A 277 -26.40 -7.09 20.00
N ASN A 278 -25.10 -7.12 20.29
CA ASN A 278 -24.53 -7.92 21.38
C ASN A 278 -24.26 -7.09 22.67
N SER A 279 -24.44 -5.78 22.63
CA SER A 279 -24.15 -4.86 23.76
C SER A 279 -22.72 -5.04 24.28
N THR A 280 -21.77 -5.18 23.37
CA THR A 280 -20.33 -5.38 23.66
C THR A 280 -19.52 -4.45 22.77
N ASP A 281 -18.41 -3.97 23.28
CA ASP A 281 -17.49 -3.12 22.53
C ASP A 281 -16.42 -4.00 21.82
N VAL A 282 -16.10 -3.66 20.58
CA VAL A 282 -15.01 -4.27 19.80
C VAL A 282 -13.92 -3.23 19.58
N LEU A 283 -12.73 -3.54 20.03
CA LEU A 283 -11.54 -2.70 19.83
C LEU A 283 -11.03 -2.87 18.39
N LEU A 284 -10.71 -1.77 17.73
CA LEU A 284 -10.26 -1.78 16.35
C LEU A 284 -8.90 -1.08 16.19
N GLY A 285 -7.91 -1.80 15.65
CA GLY A 285 -6.63 -1.27 15.18
C GLY A 285 -6.52 -1.39 13.66
N SER A 286 -6.02 -0.34 13.00
CA SER A 286 -5.76 -0.33 11.56
C SER A 286 -4.49 0.45 11.25
N ILE A 287 -3.70 -0.03 10.29
CA ILE A 287 -2.45 0.61 9.86
C ILE A 287 -2.42 0.95 8.37
N ASP A 288 -3.55 0.86 7.72
CA ASP A 288 -3.69 1.27 6.33
C ASP A 288 -4.15 2.73 6.21
N CYS A 289 -4.75 3.12 5.09
CA CYS A 289 -5.10 4.51 4.86
C CYS A 289 -6.09 5.04 5.91
N PHE A 290 -5.87 6.30 6.31
CA PHE A 290 -6.71 7.02 7.25
C PHE A 290 -7.54 8.05 6.48
N THR A 291 -8.81 7.71 6.24
CA THR A 291 -9.75 8.56 5.50
C THR A 291 -10.53 9.50 6.42
N GLU A 292 -11.25 10.49 5.83
CA GLU A 292 -12.15 11.36 6.57
C GLU A 292 -13.24 10.56 7.29
N ASP A 293 -13.79 9.52 6.65
CA ASP A 293 -14.77 8.63 7.25
C ASP A 293 -14.22 7.92 8.49
N THR A 294 -12.98 7.42 8.40
CA THR A 294 -12.27 6.81 9.53
C THR A 294 -12.06 7.81 10.67
N TYR A 295 -11.64 9.03 10.34
CA TYR A 295 -11.46 10.11 11.33
C TYR A 295 -12.78 10.46 12.04
N GLU A 296 -13.87 10.63 11.29
CA GLU A 296 -15.18 10.92 11.86
C GLU A 296 -15.64 9.81 12.81
N MET A 297 -15.37 8.55 12.47
CA MET A 297 -15.72 7.42 13.32
C MET A 297 -14.94 7.43 14.63
N PHE A 298 -13.62 7.62 14.60
CA PHE A 298 -12.83 7.73 15.83
C PHE A 298 -13.33 8.86 16.73
N ASN A 299 -13.74 9.99 16.15
CA ASN A 299 -14.29 11.10 16.92
C ASN A 299 -15.70 10.85 17.50
N LYS A 300 -16.46 9.92 16.93
CA LYS A 300 -17.79 9.56 17.46
C LYS A 300 -17.72 8.52 18.58
N LYS A 301 -16.69 7.66 18.57
CA LYS A 301 -16.49 6.60 19.57
C LYS A 301 -15.58 7.04 20.74
N GLY A 302 -14.85 8.14 20.62
CA GLY A 302 -14.02 8.76 21.67
C GLY A 302 -14.79 9.83 22.39
#